data_e957b4f9d676dd4fb0a18acb72ae5b1a
#
_entry.id   e957b4f9d676dd4fb0a18acb72ae5b1a
#
_cell.length_a   1.000
_cell.length_b   1.000
_cell.length_c   1.000
_cell.angle_alpha   90.00
_cell.angle_beta   90.00
_cell.angle_gamma   90.00
#
_symmetry.space_group_name_H-M   'P 1'
#
loop_
_entity.id
_entity.type
_entity.pdbx_description
1 polymer ?
#
loop_
_entity_poly.entity_id
_entity_poly.type
_entity_poly.pdbx_seq_one_letter_code
_entity_poly.pdbx_strand_id
1 'polypeptide(L)'
;IADALRDIRLALLEADVEFGVAREFIGRVKERAMGQEVLKSIKPGEQIVKIFRDEIAALLGGDAVGLDLTDPARIMVVGLNGAGKTTTSAKLALRLKNEGRRPLLVACDLVRPAAVDQLATLAEQIGVPVYKPAPGSRDVVAVAREALEWARTQNGTVMIFDTAGRQEVD
;
A
#
# COMPACT_ATOMS: atom_id res chain seq x y z
N ILE A 1 20.77 26.48 -7.85
CA ILE A 1 19.74 25.50 -8.30
C ILE A 1 20.40 24.15 -8.64
N ALA A 2 21.48 24.12 -9.46
CA ALA A 2 22.12 22.87 -9.86
C ALA A 2 22.62 22.04 -8.66
N ASP A 3 23.30 22.68 -7.70
CA ASP A 3 23.82 22.01 -6.50
C ASP A 3 22.66 21.49 -5.63
N ALA A 4 21.62 22.30 -5.40
CA ALA A 4 20.45 21.88 -4.66
C ALA A 4 19.73 20.69 -5.29
N LEU A 5 19.60 20.65 -6.63
CA LEU A 5 19.00 19.52 -7.34
C LEU A 5 19.87 18.23 -7.24
N ARG A 6 21.19 18.40 -7.17
CA ARG A 6 22.10 17.27 -6.94
C ARG A 6 21.93 16.69 -5.54
N ASP A 7 21.88 17.55 -4.52
CA ASP A 7 21.71 17.13 -3.11
C ASP A 7 20.35 16.44 -2.91
N ILE A 8 19.29 16.96 -3.52
CA ILE A 8 17.96 16.34 -3.53
C ILE A 8 18.01 14.95 -4.19
N ARG A 9 18.71 14.81 -5.32
CA ARG A 9 18.84 13.51 -5.98
C ARG A 9 19.57 12.50 -5.10
N LEU A 10 20.61 12.91 -4.39
CA LEU A 10 21.33 12.05 -3.45
C LEU A 10 20.42 11.62 -2.31
N ALA A 11 19.68 12.55 -1.71
CA ALA A 11 18.73 12.24 -0.64
C ALA A 11 17.63 11.24 -1.09
N LEU A 12 17.14 11.35 -2.33
CA LEU A 12 16.17 10.39 -2.88
C LEU A 12 16.78 8.98 -3.01
N LEU A 13 18.03 8.88 -3.49
CA LEU A 13 18.74 7.61 -3.62
C LEU A 13 19.08 7.00 -2.25
N GLU A 14 19.47 7.81 -1.26
CA GLU A 14 19.67 7.39 0.13
C GLU A 14 18.36 6.90 0.80
N ALA A 15 17.21 7.37 0.32
CA ALA A 15 15.88 6.90 0.72
C ALA A 15 15.36 5.72 -0.13
N ASP A 16 16.25 4.98 -0.81
CA ASP A 16 15.95 3.81 -1.64
C ASP A 16 14.97 4.08 -2.80
N VAL A 17 14.86 5.33 -3.27
CA VAL A 17 14.10 5.62 -4.48
C VAL A 17 14.86 5.09 -5.70
N GLU A 18 14.17 4.36 -6.57
CA GLU A 18 14.75 3.81 -7.80
C GLU A 18 15.37 4.91 -8.67
N PHE A 19 16.54 4.63 -9.25
CA PHE A 19 17.35 5.62 -9.96
C PHE A 19 16.62 6.31 -11.12
N GLY A 20 15.84 5.57 -11.91
CA GLY A 20 15.06 6.11 -13.03
C GLY A 20 13.98 7.09 -12.54
N VAL A 21 13.29 6.73 -11.46
CA VAL A 21 12.27 7.57 -10.81
C VAL A 21 12.90 8.85 -10.25
N ALA A 22 14.01 8.74 -9.52
CA ALA A 22 14.73 9.90 -8.99
C ALA A 22 15.20 10.85 -10.11
N ARG A 23 15.74 10.29 -11.21
CA ARG A 23 16.20 11.07 -12.37
C ARG A 23 15.06 11.81 -13.05
N GLU A 24 13.93 11.14 -13.29
CA GLU A 24 12.76 11.73 -13.93
C GLU A 24 12.16 12.84 -13.06
N PHE A 25 12.03 12.60 -11.76
CA PHE A 25 11.57 13.58 -10.78
C PHE A 25 12.43 14.85 -10.80
N ILE A 26 13.77 14.71 -10.72
CA ILE A 26 14.68 15.85 -10.79
C ILE A 26 14.57 16.59 -12.12
N GLY A 27 14.35 15.86 -13.23
CA GLY A 27 14.09 16.46 -14.55
C GLY A 27 12.87 17.39 -14.53
N ARG A 28 11.73 16.92 -14.01
CA ARG A 28 10.51 17.71 -13.89
C ARG A 28 10.67 18.92 -12.97
N VAL A 29 11.28 18.74 -11.80
CA VAL A 29 11.56 19.85 -10.88
C VAL A 29 12.45 20.91 -11.55
N LYS A 30 13.50 20.48 -12.25
CA LYS A 30 14.40 21.39 -12.97
C LYS A 30 13.67 22.19 -14.03
N GLU A 31 12.88 21.55 -14.86
CA GLU A 31 12.11 22.20 -15.94
C GLU A 31 11.16 23.26 -15.37
N ARG A 32 10.40 22.93 -14.33
CA ARG A 32 9.50 23.89 -13.67
C ARG A 32 10.26 25.00 -12.94
N ALA A 33 11.38 24.70 -12.30
CA ALA A 33 12.19 25.68 -11.59
C ALA A 33 12.88 26.68 -12.53
N MET A 34 13.13 26.28 -13.79
CA MET A 34 13.67 27.17 -14.83
C MET A 34 12.58 27.92 -15.59
N GLY A 35 11.31 27.66 -15.30
CA GLY A 35 10.18 28.34 -15.91
C GLY A 35 10.09 29.82 -15.55
N GLN A 36 9.39 30.60 -16.41
CA GLN A 36 9.26 32.05 -16.27
C GLN A 36 8.59 32.51 -14.97
N GLU A 37 7.76 31.67 -14.37
CA GLU A 37 7.08 31.96 -13.10
C GLU A 37 8.07 32.10 -11.94
N VAL A 38 9.10 31.24 -11.90
CA VAL A 38 10.14 31.31 -10.87
C VAL A 38 11.09 32.47 -11.11
N LEU A 39 11.49 32.69 -12.36
CA LEU A 39 12.40 33.78 -12.75
C LEU A 39 11.81 35.17 -12.50
N LYS A 40 10.49 35.31 -12.58
CA LYS A 40 9.76 36.58 -12.33
C LYS A 40 9.28 36.73 -10.88
N SER A 41 9.47 35.70 -10.04
CA SER A 41 8.98 35.73 -8.67
C SER A 41 9.84 36.66 -7.79
N ILE A 42 9.17 37.39 -6.88
CA ILE A 42 9.82 38.21 -5.83
C ILE A 42 10.53 37.27 -4.83
N LYS A 43 10.12 35.99 -4.72
CA LYS A 43 10.65 34.99 -3.79
C LYS A 43 10.92 33.66 -4.50
N PRO A 44 11.98 33.58 -5.33
CA PRO A 44 12.27 32.38 -6.11
C PRO A 44 12.48 31.13 -5.26
N GLY A 45 13.06 31.25 -4.07
CA GLY A 45 13.28 30.12 -3.16
C GLY A 45 11.97 29.46 -2.67
N GLU A 46 10.99 30.26 -2.28
CA GLU A 46 9.66 29.75 -1.88
C GLU A 46 8.94 29.04 -3.03
N GLN A 47 9.09 29.56 -4.26
CA GLN A 47 8.52 28.92 -5.45
C GLN A 47 9.17 27.56 -5.74
N ILE A 48 10.49 27.43 -5.57
CA ILE A 48 11.18 26.16 -5.75
C ILE A 48 10.69 25.13 -4.72
N VAL A 49 10.54 25.51 -3.46
CA VAL A 49 10.00 24.64 -2.40
C VAL A 49 8.57 24.18 -2.76
N LYS A 50 7.74 25.08 -3.24
CA LYS A 50 6.38 24.75 -3.69
C LYS A 50 6.40 23.77 -4.85
N ILE A 51 7.21 24.00 -5.89
CA ILE A 51 7.35 23.11 -7.04
C ILE A 51 7.78 21.72 -6.55
N PHE A 52 8.76 21.65 -5.66
CA PHE A 52 9.25 20.40 -5.12
C PHE A 52 8.15 19.62 -4.38
N ARG A 53 7.40 20.31 -3.50
CA ARG A 53 6.27 19.71 -2.79
C ARG A 53 5.20 19.19 -3.75
N ASP A 54 4.85 19.98 -4.77
CA ASP A 54 3.81 19.63 -5.73
C ASP A 54 4.24 18.44 -6.60
N GLU A 55 5.53 18.34 -6.96
CA GLU A 55 6.08 17.21 -7.71
C GLU A 55 6.16 15.93 -6.85
N ILE A 56 6.47 16.04 -5.54
CA ILE A 56 6.40 14.90 -4.63
C ILE A 56 4.95 14.43 -4.49
N ALA A 57 4.01 15.34 -4.28
CA ALA A 57 2.60 14.99 -4.19
C ALA A 57 2.11 14.26 -5.46
N ALA A 58 2.49 14.75 -6.64
CA ALA A 58 2.17 14.11 -7.91
C ALA A 58 2.82 12.72 -8.04
N LEU A 59 4.08 12.57 -7.63
CA LEU A 59 4.80 11.30 -7.64
C LEU A 59 4.14 10.26 -6.72
N LEU A 60 3.60 10.70 -5.58
CA LEU A 60 2.89 9.86 -4.61
C LEU A 60 1.43 9.58 -5.01
N GLY A 61 0.98 10.02 -6.18
CA GLY A 61 -0.34 9.72 -6.72
C GLY A 61 -1.34 10.89 -6.71
N GLY A 62 -0.94 12.08 -6.21
CA GLY A 62 -1.79 13.28 -6.21
C GLY A 62 -2.91 13.21 -5.18
N ASP A 63 -4.15 13.33 -5.64
CA ASP A 63 -5.33 13.32 -4.77
C ASP A 63 -5.62 11.95 -4.17
N ALA A 64 -6.24 11.93 -2.99
CA ALA A 64 -6.62 10.71 -2.32
C ALA A 64 -7.64 9.91 -3.16
N VAL A 65 -7.29 8.69 -3.51
CA VAL A 65 -8.15 7.75 -4.23
C VAL A 65 -8.75 6.78 -3.23
N GLY A 66 -10.05 6.55 -3.33
CA GLY A 66 -10.74 5.52 -2.54
C GLY A 66 -10.37 4.10 -2.97
N LEU A 67 -10.83 3.12 -2.20
CA LEU A 67 -10.70 1.72 -2.61
C LEU A 67 -11.61 1.43 -3.80
N ASP A 68 -11.07 0.72 -4.80
CA ASP A 68 -11.90 0.12 -5.84
C ASP A 68 -12.61 -1.11 -5.24
N LEU A 69 -13.91 -0.96 -5.03
CA LEU A 69 -14.79 -1.98 -4.47
C LEU A 69 -15.74 -2.57 -5.53
N THR A 70 -15.34 -2.54 -6.80
CA THR A 70 -16.06 -3.23 -7.89
C THR A 70 -16.13 -4.73 -7.59
N ASP A 71 -17.33 -5.28 -7.54
CA ASP A 71 -17.58 -6.69 -7.15
C ASP A 71 -17.16 -7.65 -8.28
N PRO A 72 -16.35 -8.68 -7.99
CA PRO A 72 -15.71 -9.04 -6.73
C PRO A 72 -14.39 -8.28 -6.45
N ALA A 73 -14.37 -7.45 -5.44
CA ALA A 73 -13.17 -6.72 -5.05
C ALA A 73 -12.14 -7.62 -4.34
N ARG A 74 -10.86 -7.37 -4.61
CA ARG A 74 -9.73 -8.09 -4.00
C ARG A 74 -8.71 -7.09 -3.48
N ILE A 75 -8.49 -7.12 -2.19
CA ILE A 75 -7.58 -6.19 -1.49
C ILE A 75 -6.44 -7.00 -0.89
N MET A 76 -5.21 -6.67 -1.23
CA MET A 76 -4.02 -7.25 -0.62
C MET A 76 -3.39 -6.22 0.32
N VAL A 77 -3.22 -6.60 1.60
CA VAL A 77 -2.59 -5.74 2.60
C VAL A 77 -1.12 -6.11 2.69
N VAL A 78 -0.25 -5.19 2.30
CA VAL A 78 1.20 -5.38 2.22
C VAL A 78 1.94 -4.38 3.10
N GLY A 79 3.18 -4.68 3.47
CA GLY A 79 4.04 -3.79 4.27
C GLY A 79 5.03 -4.54 5.14
N LEU A 80 5.85 -3.79 5.87
CA LEU A 80 6.89 -4.30 6.76
C LEU A 80 6.33 -5.11 7.94
N ASN A 81 7.20 -5.86 8.60
CA ASN A 81 6.87 -6.52 9.86
C ASN A 81 6.46 -5.48 10.92
N GLY A 82 5.41 -5.78 11.68
CA GLY A 82 4.91 -4.86 12.71
C GLY A 82 4.12 -3.63 12.20
N ALA A 83 3.95 -3.44 10.89
CA ALA A 83 3.19 -2.31 10.31
C ALA A 83 1.67 -2.36 10.56
N GLY A 84 1.18 -3.38 11.27
CA GLY A 84 -0.25 -3.48 11.63
C GLY A 84 -1.15 -4.08 10.55
N LYS A 85 -0.61 -4.85 9.59
CA LYS A 85 -1.38 -5.44 8.48
C LYS A 85 -2.59 -6.24 8.94
N THR A 86 -2.38 -7.21 9.82
CA THR A 86 -3.45 -8.08 10.35
C THR A 86 -4.55 -7.27 11.05
N THR A 87 -4.17 -6.30 11.88
CA THR A 87 -5.13 -5.40 12.54
C THR A 87 -5.88 -4.53 11.54
N THR A 88 -5.19 -4.02 10.51
CA THR A 88 -5.79 -3.21 9.45
C THR A 88 -6.74 -4.04 8.60
N SER A 89 -6.37 -5.30 8.26
CA SER A 89 -7.24 -6.25 7.55
C SER A 89 -8.56 -6.46 8.29
N ALA A 90 -8.51 -6.71 9.60
CA ALA A 90 -9.71 -6.90 10.41
C ALA A 90 -10.55 -5.62 10.54
N LYS A 91 -9.91 -4.45 10.78
CA LYS A 91 -10.63 -3.17 10.86
C LYS A 91 -11.28 -2.79 9.53
N LEU A 92 -10.60 -3.03 8.41
CA LEU A 92 -11.14 -2.80 7.08
C LEU A 92 -12.33 -3.72 6.80
N ALA A 93 -12.23 -5.00 7.16
CA ALA A 93 -13.32 -5.94 7.04
C ALA A 93 -14.56 -5.50 7.87
N LEU A 94 -14.35 -5.07 9.12
CA LEU A 94 -15.44 -4.56 9.96
C LEU A 94 -16.08 -3.32 9.34
N ARG A 95 -15.30 -2.38 8.85
CA ARG A 95 -15.79 -1.17 8.17
C ARG A 95 -16.65 -1.54 6.96
N LEU A 96 -16.14 -2.38 6.06
CA LEU A 96 -16.85 -2.79 4.85
C LEU A 96 -18.12 -3.57 5.17
N LYS A 97 -18.12 -4.40 6.24
CA LYS A 97 -19.32 -5.06 6.76
C LYS A 97 -20.38 -4.04 7.20
N ASN A 98 -19.98 -3.01 7.93
CA ASN A 98 -20.88 -1.94 8.38
C ASN A 98 -21.42 -1.09 7.21
N GLU A 99 -20.68 -1.01 6.11
CA GLU A 99 -21.10 -0.38 4.85
C GLU A 99 -22.00 -1.31 3.99
N GLY A 100 -22.44 -2.47 4.53
CA GLY A 100 -23.32 -3.42 3.85
C GLY A 100 -22.63 -4.35 2.85
N ARG A 101 -21.29 -4.39 2.83
CA ARG A 101 -20.53 -5.36 2.03
C ARG A 101 -20.43 -6.70 2.75
N ARG A 102 -20.05 -7.73 2.01
CA ARG A 102 -19.79 -9.08 2.55
C ARG A 102 -18.28 -9.39 2.43
N PRO A 103 -17.44 -8.85 3.35
CA PRO A 103 -16.01 -9.09 3.33
C PRO A 103 -15.69 -10.52 3.74
N LEU A 104 -14.62 -11.05 3.15
CA LEU A 104 -13.99 -12.31 3.50
C LEU A 104 -12.52 -12.05 3.81
N LEU A 105 -12.03 -12.55 4.93
CA LEU A 105 -10.60 -12.49 5.29
C LEU A 105 -9.88 -13.75 4.80
N VAL A 106 -8.63 -13.59 4.37
CA VAL A 106 -7.77 -14.69 3.91
C VAL A 106 -6.44 -14.62 4.64
N ALA A 107 -6.09 -15.68 5.38
CA ALA A 107 -4.84 -15.76 6.12
C ALA A 107 -3.70 -16.21 5.19
N CYS A 108 -2.89 -15.26 4.74
CA CYS A 108 -1.73 -15.47 3.85
C CYS A 108 -0.38 -15.23 4.55
N ASP A 109 -0.34 -14.91 5.85
CA ASP A 109 0.90 -14.87 6.62
C ASP A 109 1.22 -16.28 7.12
N LEU A 110 1.94 -17.05 6.28
CA LEU A 110 2.36 -18.41 6.57
C LEU A 110 3.74 -18.47 7.26
N VAL A 111 4.37 -17.34 7.48
CA VAL A 111 5.72 -17.25 8.06
C VAL A 111 5.66 -17.25 9.58
N ARG A 112 4.76 -16.46 10.15
CA ARG A 112 4.60 -16.36 11.60
C ARG A 112 3.66 -17.45 12.12
N PRO A 113 4.11 -18.33 13.08
CA PRO A 113 3.32 -19.48 13.52
C PRO A 113 1.91 -19.15 14.01
N ALA A 114 1.74 -17.99 14.67
CA ALA A 114 0.45 -17.58 15.26
C ALA A 114 -0.37 -16.63 14.39
N ALA A 115 0.09 -16.27 13.18
CA ALA A 115 -0.57 -15.23 12.38
C ALA A 115 -1.96 -15.65 11.90
N VAL A 116 -2.09 -16.90 11.47
CA VAL A 116 -3.36 -17.47 11.00
C VAL A 116 -4.39 -17.47 12.14
N ASP A 117 -4.01 -17.89 13.33
CA ASP A 117 -4.90 -17.93 14.49
C ASP A 117 -5.23 -16.51 14.99
N GLN A 118 -4.28 -15.58 14.93
CA GLN A 118 -4.50 -14.18 15.25
C GLN A 118 -5.58 -13.57 14.35
N LEU A 119 -5.48 -13.75 13.04
CA LEU A 119 -6.48 -13.26 12.10
C LEU A 119 -7.83 -13.94 12.32
N ALA A 120 -7.83 -15.24 12.58
CA ALA A 120 -9.04 -16.00 12.85
C ALA A 120 -9.78 -15.50 14.09
N THR A 121 -9.06 -15.24 15.18
CA THR A 121 -9.64 -14.66 16.41
C THR A 121 -10.25 -13.29 16.15
N LEU A 122 -9.57 -12.43 15.41
CA LEU A 122 -10.11 -11.11 15.04
C LEU A 122 -11.36 -11.25 14.14
N ALA A 123 -11.33 -12.16 13.18
CA ALA A 123 -12.46 -12.44 12.29
C ALA A 123 -13.70 -12.90 13.07
N GLU A 124 -13.53 -13.78 14.04
CA GLU A 124 -14.59 -14.26 14.91
C GLU A 124 -15.20 -13.11 15.75
N GLN A 125 -14.35 -12.26 16.34
CA GLN A 125 -14.80 -11.10 17.12
C GLN A 125 -15.67 -10.12 16.33
N ILE A 126 -15.40 -9.96 15.05
CA ILE A 126 -16.15 -9.05 14.18
C ILE A 126 -17.24 -9.77 13.37
N GLY A 127 -17.35 -11.10 13.50
CA GLY A 127 -18.32 -11.93 12.77
C GLY A 127 -18.13 -11.84 11.25
N VAL A 128 -16.89 -11.97 10.78
CA VAL A 128 -16.52 -12.00 9.36
C VAL A 128 -15.91 -13.37 9.03
N PRO A 129 -16.32 -14.04 7.94
CA PRO A 129 -15.71 -15.32 7.55
C PRO A 129 -14.22 -15.15 7.24
N VAL A 130 -13.43 -16.17 7.62
CA VAL A 130 -12.00 -16.21 7.35
C VAL A 130 -11.61 -17.54 6.71
N TYR A 131 -10.86 -17.49 5.60
CA TYR A 131 -10.19 -18.64 5.03
C TYR A 131 -8.90 -18.92 5.78
N LYS A 132 -8.78 -20.13 6.33
CA LYS A 132 -7.56 -20.63 6.98
C LYS A 132 -6.93 -21.70 6.11
N PRO A 133 -5.63 -21.60 5.77
CA PRO A 133 -4.93 -22.64 5.04
C PRO A 133 -4.81 -23.92 5.86
N ALA A 134 -4.59 -25.04 5.19
CA ALA A 134 -4.30 -26.31 5.87
C ALA A 134 -3.01 -26.18 6.73
N PRO A 135 -2.96 -26.84 7.90
CA PRO A 135 -1.75 -26.85 8.73
C PRO A 135 -0.51 -27.28 7.93
N GLY A 136 0.56 -26.51 8.03
CA GLY A 136 1.81 -26.78 7.32
C GLY A 136 1.87 -26.26 5.88
N SER A 137 0.86 -25.57 5.39
CA SER A 137 0.90 -24.90 4.10
C SER A 137 2.05 -23.89 4.05
N ARG A 138 2.79 -23.87 2.92
CA ARG A 138 3.93 -22.96 2.69
C ARG A 138 3.81 -22.18 1.38
N ASP A 139 2.94 -22.59 0.48
CA ASP A 139 2.70 -21.94 -0.80
C ASP A 139 1.54 -20.95 -0.67
N VAL A 140 1.90 -19.66 -0.52
CA VAL A 140 0.94 -18.55 -0.40
C VAL A 140 0.08 -18.42 -1.64
N VAL A 141 0.61 -18.73 -2.83
CA VAL A 141 -0.14 -18.62 -4.10
C VAL A 141 -1.20 -19.72 -4.17
N ALA A 142 -0.86 -20.95 -3.76
CA ALA A 142 -1.83 -22.04 -3.64
C ALA A 142 -2.95 -21.67 -2.66
N VAL A 143 -2.60 -21.19 -1.46
CA VAL A 143 -3.56 -20.73 -0.44
C VAL A 143 -4.49 -19.65 -0.99
N ALA A 144 -3.94 -18.66 -1.70
CA ALA A 144 -4.75 -17.60 -2.29
C ALA A 144 -5.72 -18.13 -3.37
N ARG A 145 -5.30 -19.09 -4.18
CA ARG A 145 -6.16 -19.75 -5.18
C ARG A 145 -7.29 -20.55 -4.54
N GLU A 146 -6.97 -21.34 -3.53
CA GLU A 146 -7.97 -22.10 -2.77
C GLU A 146 -8.98 -21.17 -2.08
N ALA A 147 -8.52 -20.05 -1.53
CA ALA A 147 -9.38 -19.03 -0.95
C ALA A 147 -10.31 -18.39 -1.98
N LEU A 148 -9.87 -18.19 -3.22
CA LEU A 148 -10.73 -17.70 -4.32
C LEU A 148 -11.86 -18.67 -4.65
N GLU A 149 -11.58 -19.99 -4.68
CA GLU A 149 -12.61 -21.01 -4.88
C GLU A 149 -13.58 -21.06 -3.68
N TRP A 150 -13.04 -21.04 -2.45
CA TRP A 150 -13.85 -20.98 -1.24
C TRP A 150 -14.77 -19.74 -1.22
N ALA A 151 -14.27 -18.58 -1.63
CA ALA A 151 -15.05 -17.34 -1.67
C ALA A 151 -16.31 -17.43 -2.53
N ARG A 152 -16.29 -18.22 -3.62
CA ARG A 152 -17.45 -18.45 -4.47
C ARG A 152 -18.61 -19.09 -3.71
N THR A 153 -18.30 -19.90 -2.69
CA THR A 153 -19.30 -20.56 -1.83
C THR A 153 -19.84 -19.65 -0.73
N GLN A 154 -19.15 -18.55 -0.43
CA GLN A 154 -19.45 -17.65 0.68
C GLN A 154 -20.27 -16.42 0.28
N ASN A 155 -20.60 -16.24 -1.00
CA ASN A 155 -21.25 -15.03 -1.49
C ASN A 155 -20.54 -13.72 -1.08
N GLY A 156 -19.23 -13.75 -0.89
CA GLY A 156 -18.42 -12.60 -0.54
C GLY A 156 -18.31 -11.60 -1.68
N THR A 157 -18.39 -10.32 -1.38
CA THR A 157 -18.22 -9.23 -2.36
C THR A 157 -16.83 -8.61 -2.32
N VAL A 158 -16.09 -8.80 -1.22
CA VAL A 158 -14.74 -8.28 -1.03
C VAL A 158 -13.88 -9.33 -0.36
N MET A 159 -12.72 -9.61 -0.90
CA MET A 159 -11.70 -10.45 -0.27
C MET A 159 -10.54 -9.60 0.21
N ILE A 160 -10.09 -9.81 1.44
CA ILE A 160 -8.97 -9.10 2.05
C ILE A 160 -7.90 -10.13 2.42
N PHE A 161 -6.75 -10.07 1.73
CA PHE A 161 -5.62 -10.96 1.92
C PHE A 161 -4.64 -10.34 2.92
N ASP A 162 -4.51 -10.94 4.10
CA ASP A 162 -3.54 -10.56 5.13
C ASP A 162 -2.22 -11.28 4.88
N THR A 163 -1.21 -10.56 4.39
CA THR A 163 0.06 -11.14 3.95
C THR A 163 1.15 -11.04 5.01
N ALA A 164 2.17 -11.88 4.89
CA ALA A 164 3.38 -11.77 5.70
C ALA A 164 4.04 -10.40 5.53
N GLY A 165 4.70 -9.93 6.58
CA GLY A 165 5.57 -8.75 6.49
C GLY A 165 6.90 -9.10 5.83
N ARG A 166 7.55 -8.10 5.25
CA ARG A 166 8.93 -8.19 4.79
C ARG A 166 9.84 -7.41 5.73
N GLN A 167 11.11 -7.76 5.76
CA GLN A 167 12.16 -6.94 6.36
C GLN A 167 12.73 -6.00 5.29
N GLU A 168 13.35 -4.91 5.70
CA GLU A 168 13.91 -3.91 4.77
C GLU A 168 15.06 -4.47 3.90
N VAL A 169 15.60 -5.63 4.25
CA VAL A 169 16.80 -6.27 3.63
C VAL A 169 16.51 -7.67 3.08
N ASP A 170 15.29 -8.02 2.74
CA ASP A 170 14.94 -9.30 2.10
C ASP A 170 15.01 -9.20 0.56
#